data_79583a6fcf12d5e229e61d433d6473c4
#
_entry.id   79583a6fcf12d5e229e61d433d6473c4
#
_cell.length_a   1.000
_cell.length_b   1.000
_cell.length_c   1.000
_cell.angle_alpha   90.00
_cell.angle_beta   90.00
_cell.angle_gamma   90.00
#
_symmetry.space_group_name_H-M   'P 1'
#
loop_
_entity.id
_entity.type
_entity.pdbx_description
1 polymer ?
#
loop_
_entity_poly.entity_id
_entity_poly.type
_entity_poly.pdbx_seq_one_letter_code
_entity_poly.pdbx_strand_id
1 'polypeptide(L)'
;MAIRTFAAIDLGSYEVSMKIFEMSKKYGLREINHVRYRLDLGKYAYSQGKIENRTIQELCRVIDGFREIMKEYQVEEYRACATSAFRAVENPNIILEQVYRRTGIQIEILSGSEQHFLGYKSIAAIEAGFKKIIQKGTAIVDVGGGNTQVSLFDKDTLVTTQNLRIGSLRIRERLRELEKETTHYDRLVEEFIRNELLVFQRLYLKERNIQNVILLGDFLQDIIFREELADRIITKEEFNRRYEQIVHKTADSLAMEMNIPSEYATLVVPMVVIYKNIIDILGAEALWAPGISLADGIAYDYGEKHKIIKSKHNFENDILVSARNIGKRYSSGKSHIQGTTSVALAVFDGLKRVHGLGPRERLLLQIAVLLHDCGKYISMTNVAECSYHIVMSTEIIGLSQREQKIIANTVLYNQEEFASFEEINRLEGLDRQSYLLVAKLVAILRLANAMDRSHYQKVKTIKAVIKENELQLIMDSNKDFSLELGLLKDKLDFFEMIFGIRPVMKRKRKM
;
A
#
# COMPACT_ATOMS: atom_id res chain seq x y z
N MET A 1 13.88 -17.10 26.33
CA MET A 1 12.87 -16.42 25.49
C MET A 1 12.62 -17.32 24.31
N ALA A 2 11.36 -17.65 24.01
CA ALA A 2 11.05 -18.55 22.91
C ALA A 2 11.45 -17.87 21.57
N ILE A 3 12.19 -18.60 20.75
CA ILE A 3 12.44 -18.27 19.35
C ILE A 3 11.22 -18.81 18.61
N ARG A 4 10.65 -18.01 17.70
CA ARG A 4 9.58 -18.44 16.79
C ARG A 4 10.11 -18.61 15.41
N THR A 5 9.64 -19.62 14.71
CA THR A 5 9.92 -19.85 13.30
C THR A 5 8.75 -19.40 12.45
N PHE A 6 9.02 -18.65 11.40
CA PHE A 6 8.02 -18.09 10.52
C PHE A 6 8.44 -18.21 9.05
N ALA A 7 7.51 -18.59 8.16
CA ALA A 7 7.76 -18.61 6.73
C ALA A 7 7.01 -17.49 6.01
N ALA A 8 7.71 -16.73 5.18
CA ALA A 8 7.15 -15.77 4.24
C ALA A 8 7.23 -16.34 2.83
N ILE A 9 6.08 -16.51 2.17
CA ILE A 9 5.98 -17.01 0.80
C ILE A 9 5.52 -15.87 -0.10
N ASP A 10 6.28 -15.60 -1.16
CA ASP A 10 6.00 -14.59 -2.17
C ASP A 10 5.75 -15.25 -3.53
N LEU A 11 4.55 -15.06 -4.06
CA LEU A 11 4.18 -15.45 -5.42
C LEU A 11 4.33 -14.24 -6.34
N GLY A 12 5.55 -14.01 -6.80
CA GLY A 12 5.88 -12.99 -7.78
C GLY A 12 5.40 -13.35 -9.17
N SER A 13 5.56 -12.43 -10.12
CA SER A 13 5.14 -12.66 -11.51
C SER A 13 6.02 -13.65 -12.28
N TYR A 14 7.25 -13.80 -11.84
CA TYR A 14 8.26 -14.61 -12.51
C TYR A 14 8.94 -15.64 -11.60
N GLU A 15 8.85 -15.44 -10.31
CA GLU A 15 9.45 -16.30 -9.29
C GLU A 15 8.46 -16.52 -8.15
N VAL A 16 8.48 -17.73 -7.62
CA VAL A 16 7.82 -18.07 -6.35
C VAL A 16 8.92 -18.38 -5.35
N SER A 17 8.94 -17.65 -4.24
CA SER A 17 9.98 -17.79 -3.22
C SER A 17 9.42 -17.98 -1.82
N MET A 18 10.22 -18.63 -0.98
CA MET A 18 9.94 -18.77 0.45
C MET A 18 11.20 -18.46 1.23
N LYS A 19 11.09 -17.55 2.18
CA LYS A 19 12.10 -17.33 3.22
C LYS A 19 11.61 -17.83 4.56
N ILE A 20 12.47 -18.51 5.30
CA ILE A 20 12.22 -18.96 6.68
C ILE A 20 13.05 -18.11 7.63
N PHE A 21 12.39 -17.63 8.66
CA PHE A 21 12.99 -16.73 9.65
C PHE A 21 12.86 -17.29 11.07
N GLU A 22 13.89 -17.09 11.86
CA GLU A 22 13.81 -17.10 13.31
C GLU A 22 13.56 -15.70 13.84
N MET A 23 12.62 -15.58 14.75
CA MET A 23 12.23 -14.30 15.36
C MET A 23 12.32 -14.35 16.88
N SER A 24 12.92 -13.34 17.48
CA SER A 24 12.92 -13.18 18.94
C SER A 24 13.07 -11.72 19.35
N LYS A 25 12.58 -11.37 20.55
CA LYS A 25 12.74 -10.01 21.10
C LYS A 25 14.20 -9.60 21.30
N LYS A 26 15.11 -10.55 21.45
CA LYS A 26 16.54 -10.29 21.70
C LYS A 26 17.33 -10.10 20.41
N TYR A 27 17.05 -10.94 19.41
CA TYR A 27 17.86 -11.00 18.19
C TYR A 27 17.15 -10.42 16.95
N GLY A 28 15.87 -10.01 17.11
CA GLY A 28 15.07 -9.50 15.98
C GLY A 28 14.70 -10.59 15.01
N LEU A 29 14.85 -10.30 13.72
CA LEU A 29 14.56 -11.14 12.57
C LEU A 29 15.86 -11.69 12.00
N ARG A 30 15.96 -13.02 11.83
CA ARG A 30 17.11 -13.69 11.21
C ARG A 30 16.64 -14.66 10.14
N GLU A 31 17.01 -14.44 8.90
CA GLU A 31 16.81 -15.42 7.83
C GLU A 31 17.64 -16.66 8.08
N ILE A 32 17.03 -17.85 7.98
CA ILE A 32 17.69 -19.14 8.17
C ILE A 32 17.63 -20.02 6.92
N ASN A 33 16.68 -19.77 6.02
CA ASN A 33 16.61 -20.45 4.73
C ASN A 33 15.92 -19.57 3.68
N HIS A 34 16.33 -19.71 2.40
CA HIS A 34 15.74 -19.05 1.26
C HIS A 34 15.65 -20.04 0.09
N VAL A 35 14.42 -20.33 -0.31
CA VAL A 35 14.13 -21.21 -1.45
C VAL A 35 13.47 -20.38 -2.55
N ARG A 36 13.99 -20.50 -3.76
CA ARG A 36 13.50 -19.78 -4.95
C ARG A 36 13.15 -20.77 -6.03
N TYR A 37 12.00 -20.62 -6.63
CA TYR A 37 11.55 -21.40 -7.76
C TYR A 37 11.06 -20.49 -8.89
N ARG A 38 11.64 -20.67 -10.06
CA ARG A 38 11.27 -19.88 -11.24
C ARG A 38 9.98 -20.41 -11.84
N LEU A 39 8.97 -19.56 -11.87
CA LEU A 39 7.68 -19.89 -12.45
C LEU A 39 7.07 -18.64 -13.05
N ASP A 40 7.00 -18.59 -14.39
CA ASP A 40 6.50 -17.42 -15.13
C ASP A 40 4.97 -17.32 -15.05
N LEU A 41 4.48 -16.90 -13.87
CA LEU A 41 3.05 -16.65 -13.62
C LEU A 41 2.52 -15.47 -14.43
N GLY A 42 3.39 -14.53 -14.78
CA GLY A 42 3.04 -13.32 -15.51
C GLY A 42 2.94 -13.49 -17.02
N LYS A 43 3.46 -14.58 -17.62
CA LYS A 43 3.58 -14.76 -19.06
C LYS A 43 2.30 -14.45 -19.84
N TYR A 44 1.18 -15.02 -19.44
CA TYR A 44 -0.12 -14.78 -20.07
C TYR A 44 -1.05 -13.92 -19.20
N ALA A 45 -0.69 -13.68 -17.93
CA ALA A 45 -1.48 -12.84 -17.04
C ALA A 45 -1.63 -11.40 -17.56
N TYR A 46 -0.54 -10.82 -18.08
CA TYR A 46 -0.54 -9.44 -18.56
C TYR A 46 -1.07 -9.25 -19.97
N SER A 47 -1.01 -10.27 -20.81
CA SER A 47 -1.48 -10.21 -22.22
C SER A 47 -2.88 -10.76 -22.41
N GLN A 48 -3.26 -11.80 -21.65
CA GLN A 48 -4.50 -12.56 -21.86
C GLN A 48 -5.40 -12.63 -20.61
N GLY A 49 -4.96 -12.12 -19.46
CA GLY A 49 -5.70 -12.23 -18.20
C GLY A 49 -5.81 -13.65 -17.64
N LYS A 50 -4.88 -14.55 -18.00
CA LYS A 50 -4.95 -15.99 -17.67
C LYS A 50 -3.62 -16.53 -17.18
N ILE A 51 -3.69 -17.57 -16.34
CA ILE A 51 -2.57 -18.46 -16.02
C ILE A 51 -2.91 -19.83 -16.57
N GLU A 52 -1.98 -20.43 -17.34
CA GLU A 52 -2.18 -21.74 -17.96
C GLU A 52 -2.30 -22.85 -16.92
N ASN A 53 -3.13 -23.85 -17.18
CA ASN A 53 -3.37 -24.96 -16.26
C ASN A 53 -2.06 -25.74 -15.93
N ARG A 54 -1.15 -25.87 -16.90
CA ARG A 54 0.17 -26.48 -16.67
C ARG A 54 0.97 -25.70 -15.61
N THR A 55 0.97 -24.38 -15.71
CA THR A 55 1.62 -23.48 -14.75
C THR A 55 0.99 -23.56 -13.37
N ILE A 56 -0.36 -23.68 -13.31
CA ILE A 56 -1.07 -23.88 -12.02
C ILE A 56 -0.68 -25.22 -11.38
N GLN A 57 -0.57 -26.29 -12.17
CA GLN A 57 -0.13 -27.61 -11.66
C GLN A 57 1.30 -27.56 -11.13
N GLU A 58 2.17 -26.82 -11.80
CA GLU A 58 3.55 -26.61 -11.37
C GLU A 58 3.61 -25.77 -10.09
N LEU A 59 2.81 -24.69 -10.01
CA LEU A 59 2.66 -23.90 -8.79
C LEU A 59 2.24 -24.77 -7.60
N CYS A 60 1.25 -25.67 -7.79
CA CYS A 60 0.84 -26.58 -6.73
C CYS A 60 1.98 -27.47 -6.24
N ARG A 61 2.83 -27.98 -7.16
CA ARG A 61 4.01 -28.80 -6.81
C ARG A 61 5.04 -27.99 -6.01
N VAL A 62 5.30 -26.75 -6.43
CA VAL A 62 6.23 -25.86 -5.75
C VAL A 62 5.75 -25.55 -4.33
N ILE A 63 4.48 -25.17 -4.18
CA ILE A 63 3.89 -24.85 -2.87
C ILE A 63 3.84 -26.08 -1.96
N ASP A 64 3.59 -27.26 -2.51
CA ASP A 64 3.67 -28.52 -1.75
C ASP A 64 5.09 -28.81 -1.27
N GLY A 65 6.10 -28.56 -2.12
CA GLY A 65 7.51 -28.63 -1.73
C GLY A 65 7.86 -27.64 -0.60
N PHE A 66 7.33 -26.42 -0.66
CA PHE A 66 7.51 -25.46 0.44
C PHE A 66 6.88 -25.93 1.74
N ARG A 67 5.71 -26.57 1.67
CA ARG A 67 5.05 -27.14 2.85
C ARG A 67 5.94 -28.20 3.53
N GLU A 68 6.57 -29.08 2.76
CA GLU A 68 7.47 -30.10 3.33
C GLU A 68 8.72 -29.45 3.98
N ILE A 69 9.32 -28.45 3.33
CA ILE A 69 10.43 -27.71 3.91
C ILE A 69 10.01 -27.00 5.19
N MET A 70 8.83 -26.37 5.24
CA MET A 70 8.32 -25.75 6.47
C MET A 70 8.18 -26.75 7.62
N LYS A 71 7.78 -28.01 7.34
CA LYS A 71 7.73 -29.06 8.36
C LYS A 71 9.12 -29.41 8.89
N GLU A 72 10.12 -29.56 8.01
CA GLU A 72 11.50 -29.85 8.40
C GLU A 72 12.08 -28.76 9.32
N TYR A 73 11.80 -27.48 9.02
CA TYR A 73 12.20 -26.34 9.82
C TYR A 73 11.30 -26.06 11.02
N GLN A 74 10.27 -26.88 11.27
CA GLN A 74 9.30 -26.72 12.36
C GLN A 74 8.68 -25.32 12.38
N VAL A 75 8.29 -24.83 11.21
CA VAL A 75 7.66 -23.51 11.06
C VAL A 75 6.34 -23.48 11.81
N GLU A 76 6.20 -22.51 12.75
CA GLU A 76 5.01 -22.38 13.60
C GLU A 76 3.88 -21.66 12.85
N GLU A 77 4.22 -20.64 12.05
CA GLU A 77 3.27 -19.79 11.34
C GLU A 77 3.84 -19.40 9.98
N TYR A 78 2.97 -19.17 9.02
CA TYR A 78 3.37 -18.67 7.70
C TYR A 78 2.42 -17.59 7.20
N ARG A 79 2.88 -16.81 6.23
CA ARG A 79 2.05 -15.92 5.42
C ARG A 79 2.47 -16.05 3.96
N ALA A 80 1.51 -16.40 3.08
CA ALA A 80 1.73 -16.55 1.66
C ALA A 80 0.97 -15.47 0.89
N CYS A 81 1.69 -14.72 0.06
CA CYS A 81 1.16 -13.56 -0.64
C CYS A 81 1.37 -13.70 -2.15
N ALA A 82 0.32 -13.46 -2.92
CA ALA A 82 0.37 -13.32 -4.36
C ALA A 82 0.32 -11.84 -4.76
N THR A 83 1.01 -11.50 -5.85
CA THR A 83 1.22 -10.11 -6.23
C THR A 83 0.65 -9.76 -7.61
N SER A 84 1.37 -9.03 -8.43
CA SER A 84 0.86 -8.38 -9.65
C SER A 84 0.32 -9.34 -10.72
N ALA A 85 0.85 -10.55 -10.85
CA ALA A 85 0.32 -11.53 -11.80
C ALA A 85 -1.12 -11.94 -11.43
N PHE A 86 -1.36 -12.23 -10.16
CA PHE A 86 -2.69 -12.61 -9.67
C PHE A 86 -3.71 -11.45 -9.70
N ARG A 87 -3.24 -10.20 -9.60
CA ARG A 87 -4.13 -9.04 -9.81
C ARG A 87 -4.52 -8.83 -11.27
N ALA A 88 -3.77 -9.38 -12.20
CA ALA A 88 -4.01 -9.22 -13.63
C ALA A 88 -4.91 -10.31 -14.24
N VAL A 89 -5.12 -11.44 -13.55
CA VAL A 89 -5.94 -12.54 -14.07
C VAL A 89 -7.43 -12.36 -13.73
N GLU A 90 -8.29 -12.88 -14.60
CA GLU A 90 -9.76 -12.74 -14.48
C GLU A 90 -10.34 -13.52 -13.30
N ASN A 91 -9.80 -14.72 -13.01
CA ASN A 91 -10.34 -15.65 -12.02
C ASN A 91 -9.30 -16.09 -10.97
N PRO A 92 -8.65 -15.15 -10.24
CA PRO A 92 -7.56 -15.51 -9.33
C PRO A 92 -8.03 -16.41 -8.17
N ASN A 93 -9.23 -16.20 -7.66
CA ASN A 93 -9.78 -16.97 -6.54
C ASN A 93 -9.97 -18.45 -6.87
N ILE A 94 -10.32 -18.79 -8.13
CA ILE A 94 -10.44 -20.18 -8.58
C ILE A 94 -9.07 -20.87 -8.56
N ILE A 95 -8.02 -20.16 -9.00
CA ILE A 95 -6.66 -20.67 -8.99
C ILE A 95 -6.17 -20.88 -7.55
N LEU A 96 -6.38 -19.91 -6.69
CA LEU A 96 -5.98 -19.99 -5.27
C LEU A 96 -6.72 -21.09 -4.53
N GLU A 97 -8.01 -21.30 -4.81
CA GLU A 97 -8.78 -22.44 -4.25
C GLU A 97 -8.19 -23.77 -4.71
N GLN A 98 -7.79 -23.92 -5.98
CA GLN A 98 -7.13 -25.16 -6.46
C GLN A 98 -5.81 -25.40 -5.73
N VAL A 99 -4.99 -24.36 -5.51
CA VAL A 99 -3.75 -24.47 -4.76
C VAL A 99 -4.04 -24.88 -3.32
N TYR A 100 -4.99 -24.21 -2.65
CA TYR A 100 -5.37 -24.53 -1.29
C TYR A 100 -5.85 -25.96 -1.12
N ARG A 101 -6.74 -26.45 -1.99
CA ARG A 101 -7.26 -27.84 -1.93
C ARG A 101 -6.19 -28.89 -2.08
N ARG A 102 -5.14 -28.61 -2.83
CA ARG A 102 -4.05 -29.56 -3.07
C ARG A 102 -2.95 -29.49 -2.02
N THR A 103 -2.65 -28.31 -1.51
CA THR A 103 -1.49 -28.08 -0.64
C THR A 103 -1.83 -27.74 0.80
N GLY A 104 -3.07 -27.31 1.07
CA GLY A 104 -3.48 -26.78 2.37
C GLY A 104 -2.93 -25.38 2.69
N ILE A 105 -2.16 -24.75 1.78
CA ILE A 105 -1.57 -23.42 1.96
C ILE A 105 -2.55 -22.35 1.48
N GLN A 106 -2.96 -21.48 2.38
CA GLN A 106 -3.80 -20.33 2.06
C GLN A 106 -2.93 -19.17 1.57
N ILE A 107 -3.29 -18.63 0.40
CA ILE A 107 -2.58 -17.53 -0.24
C ILE A 107 -3.52 -16.34 -0.34
N GLU A 108 -3.07 -15.16 0.08
CA GLU A 108 -3.80 -13.91 -0.08
C GLU A 108 -3.24 -13.07 -1.23
N ILE A 109 -4.09 -12.31 -1.92
CA ILE A 109 -3.66 -11.40 -2.98
C ILE A 109 -3.46 -10.02 -2.36
N LEU A 110 -2.23 -9.54 -2.36
CA LEU A 110 -1.91 -8.19 -1.90
C LEU A 110 -2.36 -7.14 -2.94
N SER A 111 -2.96 -6.04 -2.47
CA SER A 111 -3.09 -4.84 -3.28
C SER A 111 -1.69 -4.26 -3.62
N GLY A 112 -1.63 -3.36 -4.62
CA GLY A 112 -0.38 -2.65 -4.91
C GLY A 112 0.13 -1.88 -3.70
N SER A 113 -0.76 -1.20 -2.98
CA SER A 113 -0.45 -0.44 -1.78
C SER A 113 0.09 -1.29 -0.63
N GLU A 114 -0.49 -2.48 -0.40
CA GLU A 114 0.00 -3.42 0.62
C GLU A 114 1.37 -3.97 0.27
N GLN A 115 1.56 -4.42 -0.97
CA GLN A 115 2.84 -4.92 -1.46
C GLN A 115 3.94 -3.89 -1.26
N HIS A 116 3.69 -2.66 -1.69
CA HIS A 116 4.64 -1.57 -1.55
C HIS A 116 4.94 -1.21 -0.09
N PHE A 117 3.91 -1.24 0.76
CA PHE A 117 4.09 -0.98 2.19
C PHE A 117 4.93 -2.05 2.89
N LEU A 118 4.78 -3.31 2.50
CA LEU A 118 5.63 -4.39 3.01
C LEU A 118 7.08 -4.23 2.52
N GLY A 119 7.28 -3.89 1.24
CA GLY A 119 8.60 -3.52 0.72
C GLY A 119 9.22 -2.34 1.48
N TYR A 120 8.44 -1.31 1.78
CA TYR A 120 8.87 -0.19 2.61
C TYR A 120 9.23 -0.62 4.05
N LYS A 121 8.42 -1.48 4.66
CA LYS A 121 8.71 -2.03 6.00
C LYS A 121 10.01 -2.82 6.02
N SER A 122 10.34 -3.56 4.98
CA SER A 122 11.59 -4.32 4.90
C SER A 122 12.82 -3.40 4.91
N ILE A 123 12.77 -2.25 4.22
CA ILE A 123 13.84 -1.24 4.25
C ILE A 123 13.97 -0.63 5.64
N ALA A 124 12.85 -0.26 6.25
CA ALA A 124 12.84 0.35 7.58
C ALA A 124 13.37 -0.62 8.67
N ALA A 125 13.32 -1.94 8.42
CA ALA A 125 13.91 -2.95 9.31
C ALA A 125 15.44 -2.84 9.41
N ILE A 126 16.11 -2.30 8.39
CA ILE A 126 17.56 -2.03 8.38
C ILE A 126 17.88 -0.69 9.08
N GLU A 127 17.27 -0.43 10.19
CA GLU A 127 17.14 0.80 11.00
C GLU A 127 18.23 1.88 10.88
N ALA A 128 19.52 1.49 10.92
CA ALA A 128 20.63 2.47 11.04
C ALA A 128 20.87 3.27 9.75
N GLY A 129 20.70 2.65 8.58
CA GLY A 129 20.87 3.30 7.28
C GLY A 129 19.65 4.11 6.88
N PHE A 130 18.46 3.53 7.02
CA PHE A 130 17.21 4.09 6.53
C PHE A 130 16.91 5.49 7.11
N LYS A 131 16.91 5.65 8.44
CA LYS A 131 16.64 6.96 9.07
C LYS A 131 17.56 8.07 8.61
N LYS A 132 18.85 7.76 8.36
CA LYS A 132 19.81 8.75 7.89
C LYS A 132 19.55 9.17 6.44
N ILE A 133 19.15 8.21 5.62
CA ILE A 133 18.92 8.42 4.19
C ILE A 133 17.68 9.26 3.94
N ILE A 134 16.56 8.96 4.61
CA ILE A 134 15.27 9.66 4.40
C ILE A 134 15.19 11.08 5.00
N GLN A 135 16.19 11.51 5.78
CA GLN A 135 16.29 12.91 6.21
C GLN A 135 16.47 13.88 5.04
N LYS A 136 17.05 13.40 3.96
CA LYS A 136 17.20 14.12 2.70
C LYS A 136 16.14 13.67 1.70
N GLY A 137 15.92 14.42 0.63
CA GLY A 137 15.05 13.99 -0.46
C GLY A 137 15.46 12.60 -0.96
N THR A 138 14.59 11.62 -0.75
CA THR A 138 14.86 10.20 -1.06
C THR A 138 13.71 9.62 -1.83
N ALA A 139 13.99 8.82 -2.86
CA ALA A 139 13.01 7.98 -3.53
C ALA A 139 13.25 6.50 -3.21
N ILE A 140 12.18 5.75 -3.00
CA ILE A 140 12.20 4.29 -3.04
C ILE A 140 11.62 3.89 -4.38
N VAL A 141 12.35 3.11 -5.14
CA VAL A 141 11.97 2.64 -6.48
C VAL A 141 11.98 1.12 -6.47
N ASP A 142 10.82 0.53 -6.68
CA ASP A 142 10.61 -0.93 -6.74
C ASP A 142 10.14 -1.31 -8.14
N VAL A 143 11.02 -1.92 -8.93
CA VAL A 143 10.72 -2.39 -10.28
C VAL A 143 10.40 -3.87 -10.25
N GLY A 144 9.10 -4.17 -10.31
CA GLY A 144 8.62 -5.54 -10.44
C GLY A 144 8.37 -5.97 -11.88
N GLY A 145 7.92 -7.21 -12.05
CA GLY A 145 7.56 -7.74 -13.37
C GLY A 145 6.36 -7.03 -14.01
N GLY A 146 5.37 -6.62 -13.23
CA GLY A 146 4.11 -6.02 -13.73
C GLY A 146 4.03 -4.51 -13.63
N ASN A 147 4.63 -3.91 -12.62
CA ASN A 147 4.56 -2.48 -12.32
C ASN A 147 5.85 -1.99 -11.65
N THR A 148 6.01 -0.68 -11.64
CA THR A 148 7.04 0.02 -10.87
C THR A 148 6.38 0.92 -9.85
N GLN A 149 6.82 0.83 -8.60
CA GLN A 149 6.34 1.67 -7.51
C GLN A 149 7.40 2.68 -7.11
N VAL A 150 6.98 3.93 -6.95
CA VAL A 150 7.87 5.03 -6.57
C VAL A 150 7.30 5.76 -5.37
N SER A 151 8.01 5.74 -4.25
CA SER A 151 7.71 6.54 -3.06
C SER A 151 8.73 7.66 -2.91
N LEU A 152 8.26 8.87 -2.66
CA LEU A 152 9.10 10.03 -2.40
C LEU A 152 9.04 10.42 -0.93
N PHE A 153 10.21 10.64 -0.33
CA PHE A 153 10.39 11.10 1.05
C PHE A 153 11.11 12.43 1.08
N ASP A 154 10.74 13.28 2.02
CA ASP A 154 11.43 14.51 2.35
C ASP A 154 11.36 14.75 3.87
N LYS A 155 12.50 15.03 4.50
CA LYS A 155 12.60 15.29 5.94
C LYS A 155 11.91 14.24 6.81
N ASP A 156 12.26 12.98 6.61
CA ASP A 156 11.70 11.81 7.33
C ASP A 156 10.18 11.64 7.14
N THR A 157 9.61 12.20 6.08
CA THR A 157 8.16 12.17 5.86
C THR A 157 7.85 11.69 4.45
N LEU A 158 6.91 10.74 4.34
CA LEU A 158 6.40 10.29 3.05
C LEU A 158 5.63 11.42 2.34
N VAL A 159 6.03 11.76 1.14
CA VAL A 159 5.39 12.81 0.32
C VAL A 159 4.29 12.23 -0.57
N THR A 160 4.62 11.17 -1.30
CA THR A 160 3.68 10.49 -2.21
C THR A 160 4.18 9.09 -2.52
N THR A 161 3.24 8.21 -2.84
CA THR A 161 3.51 6.90 -3.45
C THR A 161 2.73 6.83 -4.75
N GLN A 162 3.37 6.33 -5.80
CA GLN A 162 2.75 6.14 -7.10
C GLN A 162 3.08 4.78 -7.66
N ASN A 163 2.09 4.16 -8.28
CA ASN A 163 2.21 2.88 -8.96
C ASN A 163 2.10 3.12 -10.47
N LEU A 164 3.20 2.90 -11.17
CA LEU A 164 3.30 3.04 -12.62
C LEU A 164 3.09 1.66 -13.25
N ARG A 165 2.26 1.58 -14.30
CA ARG A 165 1.98 0.31 -15.01
C ARG A 165 3.12 -0.08 -15.96
N ILE A 166 4.35 0.18 -15.56
CA ILE A 166 5.59 -0.19 -16.23
C ILE A 166 6.34 -1.21 -15.39
N GLY A 167 6.58 -2.38 -15.94
CA GLY A 167 7.31 -3.47 -15.28
C GLY A 167 8.03 -4.32 -16.31
N SER A 168 9.14 -4.94 -15.93
CA SER A 168 10.04 -5.62 -16.85
C SER A 168 9.37 -6.72 -17.69
N LEU A 169 8.57 -7.57 -17.05
CA LEU A 169 7.84 -8.65 -17.73
C LEU A 169 6.68 -8.12 -18.58
N ARG A 170 5.95 -7.11 -18.06
CA ARG A 170 4.87 -6.47 -18.82
C ARG A 170 5.39 -5.83 -20.11
N ILE A 171 6.53 -5.16 -20.05
CA ILE A 171 7.17 -4.53 -21.22
C ILE A 171 7.62 -5.60 -22.20
N ARG A 172 8.32 -6.64 -21.72
CA ARG A 172 8.72 -7.78 -22.58
C ARG A 172 7.53 -8.36 -23.34
N GLU A 173 6.43 -8.64 -22.64
CA GLU A 173 5.24 -9.23 -23.28
C GLU A 173 4.56 -8.27 -24.26
N ARG A 174 4.55 -6.97 -23.99
CA ARG A 174 3.95 -5.96 -24.86
C ARG A 174 4.78 -5.66 -26.10
N LEU A 175 6.09 -5.67 -25.97
CA LEU A 175 7.03 -5.32 -27.06
C LEU A 175 7.62 -6.53 -27.76
N ARG A 176 7.21 -7.75 -27.42
CA ARG A 176 7.80 -9.02 -27.87
C ARG A 176 7.93 -9.17 -29.39
N GLU A 177 6.91 -8.75 -30.13
CA GLU A 177 6.96 -8.84 -31.60
C GLU A 177 7.82 -7.72 -32.19
N LEU A 178 7.78 -6.51 -31.61
CA LEU A 178 8.57 -5.37 -32.05
C LEU A 178 10.07 -5.54 -31.73
N GLU A 179 10.41 -6.27 -30.67
CA GLU A 179 11.81 -6.59 -30.33
C GLU A 179 12.52 -7.32 -31.48
N LYS A 180 11.80 -8.17 -32.21
CA LYS A 180 12.35 -8.92 -33.37
C LYS A 180 12.64 -8.05 -34.58
N GLU A 181 12.01 -6.89 -34.68
CA GLU A 181 12.07 -5.96 -35.80
C GLU A 181 13.06 -4.82 -35.59
N THR A 182 13.61 -4.65 -34.37
CA THR A 182 14.51 -3.54 -34.03
C THR A 182 15.88 -4.02 -33.58
N THR A 183 16.90 -3.23 -33.91
CA THR A 183 18.28 -3.36 -33.39
C THR A 183 18.51 -2.52 -32.14
N HIS A 184 17.54 -1.69 -31.74
CA HIS A 184 17.61 -0.78 -30.60
C HIS A 184 16.43 -0.99 -29.65
N TYR A 185 16.38 -2.17 -29.06
CA TYR A 185 15.31 -2.54 -28.14
C TYR A 185 15.25 -1.63 -26.90
N ASP A 186 16.38 -1.16 -26.42
CA ASP A 186 16.51 -0.19 -25.35
C ASP A 186 15.71 1.08 -25.61
N ARG A 187 15.87 1.66 -26.82
CA ARG A 187 15.15 2.88 -27.22
C ARG A 187 13.65 2.64 -27.35
N LEU A 188 13.26 1.46 -27.84
CA LEU A 188 11.85 1.10 -27.93
C LEU A 188 11.21 1.01 -26.54
N VAL A 189 11.92 0.45 -25.56
CA VAL A 189 11.47 0.41 -24.17
C VAL A 189 11.39 1.82 -23.59
N GLU A 190 12.40 2.65 -23.79
CA GLU A 190 12.43 4.03 -23.33
C GLU A 190 11.25 4.84 -23.89
N GLU A 191 10.99 4.75 -25.19
CA GLU A 191 9.84 5.40 -25.84
C GLU A 191 8.52 4.95 -25.25
N PHE A 192 8.38 3.62 -25.00
CA PHE A 192 7.17 3.02 -24.43
C PHE A 192 6.86 3.56 -23.03
N ILE A 193 7.87 3.78 -22.17
CA ILE A 193 7.66 4.21 -20.78
C ILE A 193 7.63 5.73 -20.59
N ARG A 194 8.05 6.47 -21.62
CA ARG A 194 8.31 7.91 -21.54
C ARG A 194 7.12 8.73 -21.05
N ASN A 195 5.93 8.45 -21.55
CA ASN A 195 4.75 9.25 -21.21
C ASN A 195 4.38 9.13 -19.73
N GLU A 196 4.36 7.91 -19.18
CA GLU A 196 4.08 7.67 -17.76
C GLU A 196 5.09 8.37 -16.85
N LEU A 197 6.37 8.36 -17.24
CA LEU A 197 7.43 8.99 -16.48
C LEU A 197 7.35 10.52 -16.54
N LEU A 198 7.02 11.13 -17.68
CA LEU A 198 6.79 12.56 -17.81
C LEU A 198 5.59 13.03 -16.98
N VAL A 199 4.51 12.26 -16.96
CA VAL A 199 3.35 12.55 -16.12
C VAL A 199 3.73 12.44 -14.64
N PHE A 200 4.48 11.40 -14.24
CA PHE A 200 5.00 11.27 -12.88
C PHE A 200 5.86 12.47 -12.48
N GLN A 201 6.81 12.86 -13.32
CA GLN A 201 7.69 14.02 -13.08
C GLN A 201 6.87 15.29 -12.85
N ARG A 202 5.95 15.61 -13.74
CA ARG A 202 5.14 16.83 -13.70
C ARG A 202 4.21 16.90 -12.49
N LEU A 203 3.51 15.81 -12.17
CA LEU A 203 2.46 15.82 -11.16
C LEU A 203 2.96 15.51 -9.73
N TYR A 204 3.99 14.68 -9.61
CA TYR A 204 4.39 14.12 -8.32
C TYR A 204 5.80 14.53 -7.89
N LEU A 205 6.78 14.48 -8.77
CA LEU A 205 8.14 14.93 -8.46
C LEU A 205 8.20 16.44 -8.35
N LYS A 206 7.64 17.16 -9.33
CA LYS A 206 7.71 18.63 -9.41
C LYS A 206 9.17 19.13 -9.33
N GLU A 207 9.45 20.13 -8.50
CA GLU A 207 10.79 20.72 -8.28
C GLU A 207 11.51 20.15 -7.06
N ARG A 208 11.18 18.92 -6.63
CA ARG A 208 11.83 18.31 -5.47
C ARG A 208 13.24 17.86 -5.81
N ASN A 209 14.15 18.15 -4.90
CA ASN A 209 15.53 17.68 -5.00
C ASN A 209 15.63 16.28 -4.32
N ILE A 210 15.79 15.25 -5.13
CA ILE A 210 16.01 13.87 -4.66
C ILE A 210 17.53 13.61 -4.70
N GLN A 211 18.12 13.38 -3.54
CA GLN A 211 19.55 13.12 -3.40
C GLN A 211 19.87 11.63 -3.41
N ASN A 212 18.96 10.80 -2.86
CA ASN A 212 19.17 9.38 -2.71
C ASN A 212 18.05 8.58 -3.37
N VAL A 213 18.40 7.43 -3.94
CA VAL A 213 17.42 6.44 -4.41
C VAL A 213 17.71 5.11 -3.74
N ILE A 214 16.68 4.50 -3.15
CA ILE A 214 16.70 3.14 -2.66
C ILE A 214 16.08 2.27 -3.74
N LEU A 215 16.84 1.32 -4.24
CA LEU A 215 16.43 0.44 -5.33
C LEU A 215 16.00 -0.91 -4.76
N LEU A 216 14.79 -1.32 -5.08
CA LEU A 216 14.22 -2.62 -4.78
C LEU A 216 13.90 -3.36 -6.08
N GLY A 217 14.02 -4.66 -6.08
CA GLY A 217 13.68 -5.52 -7.22
C GLY A 217 14.39 -6.84 -7.14
N ASP A 218 13.72 -7.87 -7.67
CA ASP A 218 14.10 -9.28 -7.46
C ASP A 218 15.49 -9.65 -8.01
N PHE A 219 16.02 -8.94 -9.00
CA PHE A 219 17.27 -9.32 -9.70
C PHE A 219 18.36 -8.26 -9.68
N LEU A 220 18.11 -7.16 -9.01
CA LEU A 220 19.05 -6.03 -8.98
C LEU A 220 20.41 -6.43 -8.41
N GLN A 221 20.42 -7.29 -7.39
CA GLN A 221 21.64 -7.79 -6.76
C GLN A 221 22.46 -8.65 -7.73
N ASP A 222 21.79 -9.53 -8.46
CA ASP A 222 22.44 -10.45 -9.39
C ASP A 222 22.96 -9.77 -10.66
N ILE A 223 22.42 -8.60 -11.01
CA ILE A 223 22.69 -7.91 -12.27
C ILE A 223 23.53 -6.66 -12.09
N ILE A 224 23.15 -5.77 -11.18
CA ILE A 224 23.79 -4.47 -10.98
C ILE A 224 24.79 -4.48 -9.84
N PHE A 225 24.53 -5.26 -8.76
CA PHE A 225 25.32 -5.24 -7.51
C PHE A 225 26.10 -6.54 -7.28
N ARG A 226 26.56 -7.20 -8.35
CA ARG A 226 27.26 -8.49 -8.33
C ARG A 226 28.50 -8.58 -7.44
N GLU A 227 29.22 -7.48 -7.26
CA GLU A 227 30.36 -7.43 -6.37
C GLU A 227 29.91 -7.18 -4.94
N GLU A 228 30.54 -7.80 -3.97
CA GLU A 228 30.33 -7.55 -2.55
C GLU A 228 30.77 -6.11 -2.21
N LEU A 229 29.91 -5.15 -2.53
CA LEU A 229 30.07 -3.78 -2.06
C LEU A 229 29.67 -3.73 -0.59
N ALA A 230 30.61 -3.38 0.28
CA ALA A 230 30.45 -3.41 1.74
C ALA A 230 29.18 -2.68 2.21
N ASP A 231 28.77 -1.59 1.54
CA ASP A 231 27.61 -0.79 1.89
C ASP A 231 26.45 -0.88 0.88
N ARG A 232 26.59 -1.65 -0.22
CA ARG A 232 25.61 -1.76 -1.33
C ARG A 232 25.14 -0.41 -1.87
N ILE A 233 26.03 0.59 -1.85
CA ILE A 233 25.81 1.93 -2.37
C ILE A 233 26.71 2.14 -3.58
N ILE A 234 26.14 2.63 -4.69
CA ILE A 234 26.89 3.04 -5.88
C ILE A 234 26.52 4.46 -6.27
N THR A 235 27.39 5.12 -7.04
CA THR A 235 27.08 6.41 -7.62
C THR A 235 26.26 6.25 -8.91
N LYS A 236 25.62 7.34 -9.36
CA LYS A 236 24.92 7.38 -10.65
C LYS A 236 25.86 7.05 -11.82
N GLU A 237 27.11 7.53 -11.76
CA GLU A 237 28.12 7.28 -12.80
C GLU A 237 28.44 5.78 -12.88
N GLU A 238 28.59 5.12 -11.74
CA GLU A 238 28.84 3.68 -11.69
C GLU A 238 27.65 2.90 -12.23
N PHE A 239 26.42 3.30 -11.88
CA PHE A 239 25.21 2.70 -12.44
C PHE A 239 25.17 2.88 -13.97
N ASN A 240 25.46 4.08 -14.48
CA ASN A 240 25.48 4.36 -15.91
C ASN A 240 26.51 3.51 -16.63
N ARG A 241 27.71 3.33 -16.06
CA ARG A 241 28.73 2.46 -16.63
C ARG A 241 28.24 1.02 -16.78
N ARG A 242 27.58 0.48 -15.76
CA ARG A 242 27.00 -0.88 -15.79
C ARG A 242 25.82 -0.98 -16.75
N TYR A 243 25.00 0.04 -16.83
CA TYR A 243 23.90 0.14 -17.80
C TYR A 243 24.43 0.02 -19.24
N GLU A 244 25.45 0.78 -19.62
CA GLU A 244 26.05 0.73 -20.95
C GLU A 244 26.64 -0.66 -21.29
N GLN A 245 27.17 -1.35 -20.30
CA GLN A 245 27.68 -2.72 -20.48
C GLN A 245 26.58 -3.76 -20.73
N ILE A 246 25.33 -3.47 -20.39
CA ILE A 246 24.19 -4.39 -20.43
C ILE A 246 23.29 -4.09 -21.63
N VAL A 247 22.96 -2.83 -21.86
CA VAL A 247 21.84 -2.40 -22.69
C VAL A 247 21.96 -2.79 -24.17
N HIS A 248 23.19 -2.92 -24.65
CA HIS A 248 23.47 -3.28 -26.05
C HIS A 248 23.71 -4.78 -26.29
N LYS A 249 23.56 -5.60 -25.25
CA LYS A 249 23.74 -7.05 -25.37
C LYS A 249 22.44 -7.78 -25.67
N THR A 250 22.56 -8.87 -26.40
CA THR A 250 21.43 -9.79 -26.61
C THR A 250 21.12 -10.58 -25.34
N ALA A 251 19.89 -11.06 -25.21
CA ALA A 251 19.49 -11.88 -24.07
C ALA A 251 20.39 -13.14 -23.92
N ASP A 252 20.78 -13.79 -25.03
CA ASP A 252 21.67 -14.95 -24.98
C ASP A 252 23.07 -14.60 -24.48
N SER A 253 23.64 -13.46 -24.91
CA SER A 253 24.92 -12.97 -24.40
C SER A 253 24.86 -12.67 -22.91
N LEU A 254 23.78 -12.00 -22.45
CA LEU A 254 23.55 -11.72 -21.04
C LEU A 254 23.37 -13.00 -20.22
N ALA A 255 22.65 -13.98 -20.75
CA ALA A 255 22.48 -15.27 -20.10
C ALA A 255 23.82 -15.97 -19.81
N MET A 256 24.71 -16.02 -20.82
CA MET A 256 26.02 -16.63 -20.70
C MET A 256 26.94 -15.86 -19.73
N GLU A 257 27.04 -14.54 -19.89
CA GLU A 257 27.94 -13.69 -19.12
C GLU A 257 27.52 -13.59 -17.65
N MET A 258 26.21 -13.52 -17.43
CA MET A 258 25.65 -13.37 -16.09
C MET A 258 25.37 -14.72 -15.42
N ASN A 259 25.58 -15.84 -16.12
CA ASN A 259 25.23 -17.17 -15.64
C ASN A 259 23.78 -17.23 -15.11
N ILE A 260 22.86 -16.62 -15.87
CA ILE A 260 21.43 -16.63 -15.61
C ILE A 260 20.70 -17.35 -16.75
N PRO A 261 19.51 -17.91 -16.52
CA PRO A 261 18.75 -18.53 -17.60
C PRO A 261 18.37 -17.52 -18.70
N SER A 262 18.32 -17.99 -19.95
CA SER A 262 17.98 -17.14 -21.11
C SER A 262 16.64 -16.42 -20.95
N GLU A 263 15.66 -17.04 -20.32
CA GLU A 263 14.36 -16.43 -20.04
C GLU A 263 14.47 -15.22 -19.09
N TYR A 264 15.39 -15.27 -18.13
CA TYR A 264 15.71 -14.14 -17.23
C TYR A 264 16.39 -13.01 -17.97
N ALA A 265 17.32 -13.38 -18.81
CA ALA A 265 18.09 -12.42 -19.58
C ALA A 265 17.21 -11.50 -20.43
N THR A 266 16.04 -12.01 -20.89
CA THR A 266 15.04 -11.19 -21.61
C THR A 266 14.42 -10.06 -20.77
N LEU A 267 14.46 -10.15 -19.44
CA LEU A 267 13.92 -9.14 -18.53
C LEU A 267 14.96 -8.09 -18.14
N VAL A 268 16.24 -8.36 -18.36
CA VAL A 268 17.36 -7.51 -17.91
C VAL A 268 17.31 -6.14 -18.58
N VAL A 269 17.21 -6.10 -19.92
CA VAL A 269 17.19 -4.83 -20.67
C VAL A 269 15.97 -3.97 -20.28
N PRO A 270 14.72 -4.46 -20.32
CA PRO A 270 13.58 -3.67 -19.84
C PRO A 270 13.76 -3.15 -18.41
N MET A 271 14.28 -3.95 -17.50
CA MET A 271 14.47 -3.59 -16.10
C MET A 271 15.50 -2.45 -15.95
N VAL A 272 16.69 -2.59 -16.55
CA VAL A 272 17.75 -1.57 -16.42
C VAL A 272 17.36 -0.26 -17.11
N VAL A 273 16.59 -0.31 -18.21
CA VAL A 273 16.04 0.89 -18.89
C VAL A 273 15.04 1.59 -17.99
N ILE A 274 14.15 0.88 -17.30
CA ILE A 274 13.22 1.48 -16.33
C ILE A 274 13.98 2.19 -15.22
N TYR A 275 14.96 1.53 -14.58
CA TYR A 275 15.76 2.14 -13.52
C TYR A 275 16.52 3.36 -14.03
N LYS A 276 17.19 3.26 -15.19
CA LYS A 276 17.95 4.37 -15.79
C LYS A 276 17.08 5.60 -15.96
N ASN A 277 15.93 5.45 -16.58
CA ASN A 277 15.03 6.57 -16.86
C ASN A 277 14.47 7.20 -15.57
N ILE A 278 14.13 6.39 -14.56
CA ILE A 278 13.64 6.88 -13.27
C ILE A 278 14.76 7.61 -12.52
N ILE A 279 15.98 7.06 -12.47
CA ILE A 279 17.14 7.68 -11.81
C ILE A 279 17.47 9.03 -12.47
N ASP A 280 17.39 9.10 -13.79
CA ASP A 280 17.65 10.34 -14.53
C ASP A 280 16.61 11.43 -14.22
N ILE A 281 15.33 11.08 -14.20
CA ILE A 281 14.24 12.00 -13.87
C ILE A 281 14.34 12.47 -12.41
N LEU A 282 14.73 11.60 -11.49
CA LEU A 282 14.91 11.95 -10.08
C LEU A 282 16.14 12.82 -9.84
N GLY A 283 17.16 12.74 -10.70
CA GLY A 283 18.39 13.49 -10.59
C GLY A 283 19.27 13.08 -9.41
N ALA A 284 19.06 11.89 -8.84
CA ALA A 284 19.77 11.41 -7.67
C ALA A 284 21.20 10.96 -8.02
N GLU A 285 22.14 11.18 -7.09
CA GLU A 285 23.56 10.84 -7.25
C GLU A 285 23.95 9.55 -6.50
N ALA A 286 23.27 9.25 -5.39
CA ALA A 286 23.54 8.08 -4.56
C ALA A 286 22.42 7.04 -4.69
N LEU A 287 22.79 5.80 -5.00
CA LEU A 287 21.88 4.67 -5.20
C LEU A 287 22.21 3.59 -4.19
N TRP A 288 21.22 3.18 -3.39
CA TRP A 288 21.35 2.12 -2.41
C TRP A 288 20.45 0.93 -2.75
N ALA A 289 21.01 -0.26 -2.84
CA ALA A 289 20.27 -1.49 -3.06
C ALA A 289 20.49 -2.47 -1.88
N PRO A 290 19.64 -2.42 -0.85
CA PRO A 290 19.83 -3.18 0.39
C PRO A 290 19.75 -4.71 0.23
N GLY A 291 19.27 -5.22 -0.89
CA GLY A 291 19.17 -6.66 -1.16
C GLY A 291 18.07 -7.36 -0.36
N ILE A 292 16.99 -6.65 -0.08
CA ILE A 292 15.81 -7.15 0.63
C ILE A 292 14.67 -7.39 -0.35
N SER A 293 13.77 -8.27 0.02
CA SER A 293 12.63 -8.70 -0.77
C SER A 293 11.30 -8.45 -0.06
N LEU A 294 10.19 -8.69 -0.75
CA LEU A 294 8.86 -8.66 -0.17
C LEU A 294 8.72 -9.64 1.01
N ALA A 295 9.37 -10.81 0.94
CA ALA A 295 9.34 -11.80 2.02
C ALA A 295 9.92 -11.26 3.33
N ASP A 296 10.96 -10.41 3.28
CA ASP A 296 11.51 -9.74 4.46
C ASP A 296 10.48 -8.79 5.09
N GLY A 297 9.73 -8.06 4.25
CA GLY A 297 8.65 -7.18 4.70
C GLY A 297 7.49 -7.92 5.31
N ILE A 298 7.09 -9.06 4.74
CA ILE A 298 6.05 -9.95 5.28
C ILE A 298 6.45 -10.44 6.67
N ALA A 299 7.69 -10.90 6.83
CA ALA A 299 8.20 -11.39 8.10
C ALA A 299 8.31 -10.27 9.15
N TYR A 300 8.77 -9.09 8.75
CA TYR A 300 8.85 -7.94 9.65
C TYR A 300 7.46 -7.48 10.12
N ASP A 301 6.47 -7.39 9.21
CA ASP A 301 5.09 -7.04 9.53
C ASP A 301 4.45 -8.04 10.51
N TYR A 302 4.70 -9.34 10.32
CA TYR A 302 4.27 -10.37 11.25
C TYR A 302 4.89 -10.18 12.64
N GLY A 303 6.21 -10.00 12.69
CA GLY A 303 6.94 -9.80 13.95
C GLY A 303 6.49 -8.55 14.72
N GLU A 304 6.18 -7.45 14.00
CA GLU A 304 5.66 -6.21 14.59
C GLU A 304 4.23 -6.41 15.14
N LYS A 305 3.31 -6.99 14.35
CA LYS A 305 1.93 -7.29 14.76
C LYS A 305 1.85 -8.17 16.01
N HIS A 306 2.75 -9.15 16.12
CA HIS A 306 2.84 -10.06 17.27
C HIS A 306 3.72 -9.53 18.41
N LYS A 307 4.18 -8.28 18.33
CA LYS A 307 5.02 -7.62 19.35
C LYS A 307 6.32 -8.38 19.66
N ILE A 308 6.82 -9.12 18.69
CA ILE A 308 8.13 -9.80 18.73
C ILE A 308 9.21 -8.78 18.36
N ILE A 309 8.95 -8.00 17.31
CA ILE A 309 9.83 -6.92 16.85
C ILE A 309 9.20 -5.59 17.28
N LYS A 310 10.04 -4.68 17.77
CA LYS A 310 9.62 -3.31 18.09
C LYS A 310 10.13 -2.38 17.00
N SER A 311 9.20 -1.88 16.16
CA SER A 311 9.52 -0.83 15.20
C SER A 311 9.89 0.47 15.91
N LYS A 312 10.93 1.14 15.40
CA LYS A 312 11.28 2.52 15.79
C LYS A 312 10.66 3.55 14.85
N HIS A 313 10.08 3.10 13.73
CA HIS A 313 9.41 3.96 12.77
C HIS A 313 7.88 3.91 12.97
N ASN A 314 7.20 5.04 12.75
CA ASN A 314 5.76 5.13 12.91
C ASN A 314 5.05 5.02 11.55
N PHE A 315 4.83 3.80 11.11
CA PHE A 315 4.15 3.50 9.84
C PHE A 315 2.70 3.99 9.76
N GLU A 316 1.96 4.03 10.89
CA GLU A 316 0.60 4.58 10.90
C GLU A 316 0.60 6.07 10.59
N ASN A 317 1.61 6.80 11.06
CA ASN A 317 1.76 8.21 10.71
C ASN A 317 2.01 8.40 9.21
N ASP A 318 2.76 7.52 8.55
CA ASP A 318 3.02 7.62 7.11
C ASP A 318 1.73 7.42 6.29
N ILE A 319 0.88 6.47 6.70
CA ILE A 319 -0.43 6.27 6.09
C ILE A 319 -1.27 7.56 6.22
N LEU A 320 -1.30 8.16 7.40
CA LEU A 320 -2.02 9.42 7.64
C LEU A 320 -1.43 10.61 6.86
N VAL A 321 -0.11 10.65 6.74
CA VAL A 321 0.56 11.70 5.95
C VAL A 321 0.25 11.52 4.46
N SER A 322 0.24 10.30 3.95
CA SER A 322 -0.18 9.99 2.60
C SER A 322 -1.60 10.50 2.33
N ALA A 323 -2.55 10.16 3.19
CA ALA A 323 -3.93 10.65 3.09
C ALA A 323 -4.03 12.18 3.17
N ARG A 324 -3.30 12.83 4.10
CA ARG A 324 -3.26 14.30 4.20
C ARG A 324 -2.70 14.95 2.92
N ASN A 325 -1.71 14.35 2.30
CA ASN A 325 -1.11 14.88 1.07
C ASN A 325 -2.07 14.74 -0.12
N ILE A 326 -2.90 13.68 -0.16
CA ILE A 326 -4.02 13.58 -1.11
C ILE A 326 -5.02 14.71 -0.84
N GLY A 327 -5.49 14.87 0.40
CA GLY A 327 -6.39 15.97 0.75
C GLY A 327 -5.85 17.35 0.37
N LYS A 328 -4.56 17.62 0.60
CA LYS A 328 -3.91 18.87 0.17
C LYS A 328 -3.90 19.03 -1.36
N ARG A 329 -3.66 17.98 -2.12
CA ARG A 329 -3.69 18.01 -3.59
C ARG A 329 -5.05 18.44 -4.12
N TYR A 330 -6.11 18.00 -3.48
CA TYR A 330 -7.49 18.33 -3.82
C TYR A 330 -8.05 19.49 -2.97
N SER A 331 -7.17 20.36 -2.41
CA SER A 331 -7.53 21.60 -1.73
C SER A 331 -8.54 21.47 -0.60
N SER A 332 -8.57 20.33 0.10
CA SER A 332 -9.47 20.12 1.25
C SER A 332 -9.23 21.14 2.35
N GLY A 333 -10.31 21.65 2.94
CA GLY A 333 -10.29 22.75 3.93
C GLY A 333 -9.61 22.35 5.25
N LYS A 334 -8.39 22.82 5.47
CA LYS A 334 -7.53 22.39 6.61
C LYS A 334 -8.19 22.57 7.98
N SER A 335 -8.83 23.71 8.23
CA SER A 335 -9.42 24.03 9.54
C SER A 335 -10.65 23.17 9.84
N HIS A 336 -11.51 22.97 8.83
CA HIS A 336 -12.68 22.11 8.93
C HIS A 336 -12.28 20.66 9.19
N ILE A 337 -11.30 20.13 8.44
CA ILE A 337 -10.78 18.77 8.64
C ILE A 337 -10.23 18.59 10.06
N GLN A 338 -9.49 19.56 10.60
CA GLN A 338 -8.96 19.47 11.96
C GLN A 338 -10.08 19.43 13.01
N GLY A 339 -11.10 20.29 12.88
CA GLY A 339 -12.27 20.31 13.75
C GLY A 339 -13.04 18.99 13.68
N THR A 340 -13.40 18.55 12.47
CA THR A 340 -14.11 17.29 12.24
C THR A 340 -13.32 16.08 12.74
N THR A 341 -11.99 16.05 12.54
CA THR A 341 -11.12 14.99 13.08
C THR A 341 -11.19 14.93 14.59
N SER A 342 -11.10 16.08 15.28
CA SER A 342 -11.16 16.12 16.74
C SER A 342 -12.49 15.56 17.27
N VAL A 343 -13.60 15.94 16.66
CA VAL A 343 -14.92 15.43 17.02
C VAL A 343 -15.05 13.94 16.73
N ALA A 344 -14.72 13.51 15.51
CA ALA A 344 -14.87 12.12 15.10
C ALA A 344 -14.06 11.16 15.99
N LEU A 345 -12.81 11.52 16.31
CA LEU A 345 -11.96 10.70 17.17
C LEU A 345 -12.43 10.70 18.62
N ALA A 346 -12.92 11.83 19.15
CA ALA A 346 -13.50 11.87 20.49
C ALA A 346 -14.75 10.97 20.58
N VAL A 347 -15.62 10.98 19.58
CA VAL A 347 -16.81 10.13 19.49
C VAL A 347 -16.40 8.66 19.41
N PHE A 348 -15.46 8.32 18.51
CA PHE A 348 -14.94 6.96 18.37
C PHE A 348 -14.39 6.44 19.70
N ASP A 349 -13.49 7.18 20.33
CA ASP A 349 -12.85 6.79 21.59
C ASP A 349 -13.87 6.68 22.75
N GLY A 350 -14.89 7.56 22.76
CA GLY A 350 -15.98 7.52 23.73
C GLY A 350 -16.90 6.30 23.59
N LEU A 351 -17.05 5.78 22.37
CA LEU A 351 -17.89 4.61 22.06
C LEU A 351 -17.16 3.27 22.12
N LYS A 352 -15.89 3.23 22.51
CA LYS A 352 -15.05 2.03 22.42
C LYS A 352 -15.71 0.75 23.00
N ARG A 353 -16.48 0.87 24.07
CA ARG A 353 -17.21 -0.26 24.69
C ARG A 353 -18.45 -0.69 23.91
N VAL A 354 -18.97 0.17 23.03
CA VAL A 354 -20.20 -0.08 22.26
C VAL A 354 -19.90 -0.62 20.88
N HIS A 355 -18.97 0.03 20.15
CA HIS A 355 -18.71 -0.35 18.77
C HIS A 355 -17.79 -1.57 18.63
N GLY A 356 -16.95 -1.88 19.64
CA GLY A 356 -16.04 -3.03 19.61
C GLY A 356 -14.91 -2.93 18.56
N LEU A 357 -14.66 -1.72 18.01
CA LEU A 357 -13.66 -1.48 16.97
C LEU A 357 -12.28 -1.22 17.59
N GLY A 358 -11.22 -1.52 16.82
CA GLY A 358 -9.83 -1.40 17.24
C GLY A 358 -9.10 -0.18 16.69
N PRO A 359 -7.77 -0.12 16.88
CA PRO A 359 -6.94 0.98 16.37
C PRO A 359 -6.96 1.09 14.85
N ARG A 360 -7.08 -0.04 14.12
CA ARG A 360 -7.09 -0.04 12.66
C ARG A 360 -8.34 0.65 12.11
N GLU A 361 -9.51 0.37 12.65
CA GLU A 361 -10.76 1.02 12.24
C GLU A 361 -10.78 2.51 12.62
N ARG A 362 -10.11 2.87 13.72
CA ARG A 362 -9.88 4.28 14.10
C ARG A 362 -9.03 5.01 13.06
N LEU A 363 -8.00 4.35 12.53
CA LEU A 363 -7.18 4.89 11.43
C LEU A 363 -8.02 5.08 10.17
N LEU A 364 -8.85 4.08 9.78
CA LEU A 364 -9.73 4.19 8.62
C LEU A 364 -10.71 5.36 8.74
N LEU A 365 -11.32 5.55 9.93
CA LEU A 365 -12.16 6.72 10.20
C LEU A 365 -11.39 8.02 10.01
N GLN A 366 -10.18 8.11 10.54
CA GLN A 366 -9.37 9.33 10.42
C GLN A 366 -9.02 9.64 8.97
N ILE A 367 -8.73 8.62 8.15
CA ILE A 367 -8.49 8.78 6.71
C ILE A 367 -9.78 9.25 6.00
N ALA A 368 -10.93 8.65 6.33
CA ALA A 368 -12.21 9.08 5.76
C ALA A 368 -12.50 10.55 6.09
N VAL A 369 -12.24 11.00 7.33
CA VAL A 369 -12.36 12.41 7.72
C VAL A 369 -11.42 13.30 6.91
N LEU A 370 -10.17 12.86 6.65
CA LEU A 370 -9.20 13.66 5.87
C LEU A 370 -9.64 13.87 4.41
N LEU A 371 -10.43 12.94 3.85
CA LEU A 371 -10.75 12.89 2.43
C LEU A 371 -12.22 13.16 2.10
N HIS A 372 -13.12 13.32 3.09
CA HIS A 372 -14.56 13.41 2.84
C HIS A 372 -14.99 14.58 1.97
N ASP A 373 -14.21 15.65 1.91
CA ASP A 373 -14.49 16.89 1.20
C ASP A 373 -13.61 17.09 -0.06
N CYS A 374 -12.71 16.14 -0.38
CA CYS A 374 -11.75 16.31 -1.47
C CYS A 374 -12.42 16.42 -2.85
N GLY A 375 -13.63 15.91 -3.01
CA GLY A 375 -14.44 16.01 -4.23
C GLY A 375 -14.88 17.42 -4.59
N LYS A 376 -14.90 18.36 -3.63
CA LYS A 376 -15.17 19.78 -3.88
C LYS A 376 -14.24 20.41 -4.93
N TYR A 377 -13.05 19.85 -5.07
CA TYR A 377 -12.09 20.28 -6.09
C TYR A 377 -12.60 20.02 -7.52
N ILE A 378 -13.46 19.02 -7.70
CA ILE A 378 -14.00 18.61 -9.00
C ILE A 378 -15.41 19.18 -9.17
N SER A 379 -16.31 19.00 -8.18
CA SER A 379 -17.70 19.43 -8.25
C SER A 379 -18.19 19.90 -6.89
N MET A 380 -18.92 21.02 -6.88
CA MET A 380 -19.58 21.55 -5.69
C MET A 380 -20.97 20.91 -5.46
N THR A 381 -21.53 20.24 -6.46
CA THR A 381 -22.85 19.58 -6.40
C THR A 381 -22.72 18.09 -6.11
N ASN A 382 -21.71 17.42 -6.66
CA ASN A 382 -21.49 15.96 -6.52
C ASN A 382 -20.25 15.66 -5.67
N VAL A 383 -20.16 16.33 -4.52
CA VAL A 383 -18.96 16.24 -3.66
C VAL A 383 -18.70 14.81 -3.18
N ALA A 384 -19.75 14.11 -2.75
CA ALA A 384 -19.63 12.76 -2.19
C ALA A 384 -19.12 11.75 -3.22
N GLU A 385 -19.75 11.72 -4.40
CA GLU A 385 -19.34 10.84 -5.50
C GLU A 385 -17.93 11.15 -5.99
N CYS A 386 -17.61 12.44 -6.19
CA CYS A 386 -16.26 12.83 -6.57
C CYS A 386 -15.22 12.45 -5.51
N SER A 387 -15.51 12.60 -4.22
CA SER A 387 -14.63 12.18 -3.15
C SER A 387 -14.45 10.66 -3.12
N TYR A 388 -15.54 9.89 -3.31
CA TYR A 388 -15.48 8.45 -3.45
C TYR A 388 -14.53 8.04 -4.59
N HIS A 389 -14.70 8.62 -5.79
CA HIS A 389 -13.85 8.30 -6.93
C HIS A 389 -12.39 8.71 -6.74
N ILE A 390 -12.12 9.82 -6.06
CA ILE A 390 -10.76 10.22 -5.70
C ILE A 390 -10.14 9.16 -4.77
N VAL A 391 -10.85 8.72 -3.73
CA VAL A 391 -10.36 7.69 -2.81
C VAL A 391 -10.10 6.38 -3.54
N MET A 392 -11.03 5.95 -4.42
CA MET A 392 -10.88 4.69 -5.18
C MET A 392 -9.77 4.74 -6.23
N SER A 393 -9.45 5.93 -6.76
CA SER A 393 -8.45 6.11 -7.82
C SER A 393 -7.07 6.51 -7.33
N THR A 394 -6.90 6.81 -6.04
CA THR A 394 -5.61 7.20 -5.44
C THR A 394 -5.03 6.08 -4.60
N GLU A 395 -3.72 5.91 -4.63
CA GLU A 395 -3.04 4.98 -3.73
C GLU A 395 -2.77 5.65 -2.37
N ILE A 396 -3.27 5.00 -1.32
CA ILE A 396 -2.91 5.29 0.06
C ILE A 396 -2.08 4.11 0.56
N ILE A 397 -0.79 4.35 0.79
CA ILE A 397 0.15 3.30 1.19
C ILE A 397 -0.38 2.51 2.40
N GLY A 398 -0.22 1.20 2.39
CA GLY A 398 -0.58 0.33 3.52
C GLY A 398 -2.07 0.06 3.71
N LEU A 399 -2.91 0.41 2.74
CA LEU A 399 -4.32 0.03 2.72
C LEU A 399 -4.56 -1.17 1.80
N SER A 400 -5.32 -2.14 2.28
CA SER A 400 -5.88 -3.19 1.43
C SER A 400 -6.98 -2.64 0.53
N GLN A 401 -7.28 -3.36 -0.55
CA GLN A 401 -8.40 -3.01 -1.43
C GLN A 401 -9.74 -2.95 -0.67
N ARG A 402 -9.93 -3.87 0.29
CA ARG A 402 -11.11 -3.89 1.16
C ARG A 402 -11.20 -2.62 2.02
N GLU A 403 -10.09 -2.21 2.63
CA GLU A 403 -10.04 -0.99 3.46
C GLU A 403 -10.24 0.28 2.64
N GLN A 404 -9.68 0.34 1.43
CA GLN A 404 -9.90 1.44 0.50
C GLN A 404 -11.39 1.59 0.15
N LYS A 405 -12.08 0.47 -0.14
CA LYS A 405 -13.53 0.45 -0.36
C LYS A 405 -14.32 0.89 0.87
N ILE A 406 -13.92 0.47 2.07
CA ILE A 406 -14.54 0.89 3.33
C ILE A 406 -14.43 2.41 3.50
N ILE A 407 -13.26 3.00 3.28
CA ILE A 407 -13.03 4.44 3.36
C ILE A 407 -13.85 5.16 2.29
N ALA A 408 -13.83 4.71 1.05
CA ALA A 408 -14.55 5.32 -0.06
C ALA A 408 -16.07 5.36 0.19
N ASN A 409 -16.64 4.23 0.64
CA ASN A 409 -18.06 4.17 1.00
C ASN A 409 -18.38 5.00 2.24
N THR A 410 -17.47 5.08 3.22
CA THR A 410 -17.65 5.97 4.39
C THR A 410 -17.70 7.43 3.95
N VAL A 411 -16.90 7.83 2.99
CA VAL A 411 -16.88 9.17 2.40
C VAL A 411 -18.14 9.44 1.58
N LEU A 412 -18.56 8.51 0.73
CA LEU A 412 -19.76 8.60 -0.09
C LEU A 412 -21.00 8.80 0.77
N TYR A 413 -21.23 7.90 1.70
CA TYR A 413 -22.40 7.91 2.56
C TYR A 413 -22.36 8.95 3.70
N ASN A 414 -21.32 9.76 3.78
CA ASN A 414 -21.33 10.95 4.64
C ASN A 414 -22.43 11.95 4.23
N GLN A 415 -22.74 12.03 2.93
CA GLN A 415 -23.76 12.95 2.39
C GLN A 415 -24.91 12.22 1.70
N GLU A 416 -24.64 11.11 1.00
CA GLU A 416 -25.64 10.31 0.32
C GLU A 416 -26.48 9.46 1.28
N GLU A 417 -27.67 9.04 0.87
CA GLU A 417 -28.52 8.10 1.59
C GLU A 417 -27.78 6.76 1.76
N PHE A 418 -27.83 6.20 2.96
CA PHE A 418 -27.11 4.96 3.27
C PHE A 418 -27.80 3.77 2.63
N ALA A 419 -27.13 3.13 1.67
CA ALA A 419 -27.68 2.02 0.92
C ALA A 419 -27.81 0.72 1.73
N SER A 420 -28.63 -0.20 1.25
CA SER A 420 -28.81 -1.53 1.85
C SER A 420 -27.56 -2.40 1.71
N PHE A 421 -27.48 -3.46 2.52
CA PHE A 421 -26.37 -4.43 2.42
C PHE A 421 -26.33 -5.08 1.02
N GLU A 422 -27.48 -5.45 0.50
CA GLU A 422 -27.62 -6.11 -0.80
C GLU A 422 -27.08 -5.23 -1.94
N GLU A 423 -27.32 -3.95 -1.86
CA GLU A 423 -26.84 -2.98 -2.85
C GLU A 423 -25.34 -2.78 -2.76
N ILE A 424 -24.79 -2.50 -1.58
CA ILE A 424 -23.34 -2.32 -1.36
C ILE A 424 -22.59 -3.60 -1.70
N ASN A 425 -23.11 -4.77 -1.32
CA ASN A 425 -22.48 -6.05 -1.66
C ASN A 425 -22.45 -6.26 -3.17
N ARG A 426 -23.56 -5.97 -3.88
CA ARG A 426 -23.63 -6.13 -5.34
C ARG A 426 -22.68 -5.19 -6.09
N LEU A 427 -22.58 -3.94 -5.66
CA LEU A 427 -21.78 -2.92 -6.35
C LEU A 427 -20.30 -3.02 -6.00
N GLU A 428 -19.98 -3.26 -4.72
CA GLU A 428 -18.64 -3.16 -4.17
C GLU A 428 -18.02 -4.51 -3.80
N GLY A 429 -18.83 -5.57 -3.68
CA GLY A 429 -18.38 -6.87 -3.19
C GLY A 429 -17.96 -6.84 -1.71
N LEU A 430 -18.50 -5.90 -0.91
CA LEU A 430 -18.23 -5.83 0.52
C LEU A 430 -19.09 -6.86 1.26
N ASP A 431 -18.45 -7.62 2.14
CA ASP A 431 -19.12 -8.58 3.01
C ASP A 431 -19.92 -7.87 4.12
N ARG A 432 -20.74 -8.65 4.83
CA ARG A 432 -21.58 -8.13 5.92
C ARG A 432 -20.77 -7.43 7.03
N GLN A 433 -19.58 -7.94 7.32
CA GLN A 433 -18.72 -7.35 8.35
C GLN A 433 -18.20 -5.97 7.92
N SER A 434 -17.77 -5.84 6.66
CA SER A 434 -17.35 -4.56 6.07
C SER A 434 -18.50 -3.56 6.00
N TYR A 435 -19.71 -4.02 5.61
CA TYR A 435 -20.91 -3.19 5.59
C TYR A 435 -21.22 -2.58 6.98
N LEU A 436 -21.23 -3.41 8.02
CA LEU A 436 -21.45 -2.96 9.39
C LEU A 436 -20.36 -1.99 9.86
N LEU A 437 -19.11 -2.20 9.45
CA LEU A 437 -18.04 -1.26 9.72
C LEU A 437 -18.29 0.07 9.02
N VAL A 438 -18.61 0.08 7.72
CA VAL A 438 -18.96 1.30 6.98
C VAL A 438 -20.10 2.04 7.70
N ALA A 439 -21.18 1.36 8.08
CA ALA A 439 -22.31 1.97 8.78
C ALA A 439 -21.88 2.69 10.07
N LYS A 440 -21.03 2.04 10.89
CA LYS A 440 -20.48 2.64 12.13
C LYS A 440 -19.62 3.87 11.84
N LEU A 441 -18.73 3.78 10.86
CA LEU A 441 -17.85 4.90 10.49
C LEU A 441 -18.64 6.07 9.90
N VAL A 442 -19.64 5.80 9.05
CA VAL A 442 -20.56 6.81 8.49
C VAL A 442 -21.32 7.54 9.61
N ALA A 443 -21.88 6.81 10.57
CA ALA A 443 -22.61 7.43 11.67
C ALA A 443 -21.74 8.42 12.46
N ILE A 444 -20.48 8.05 12.73
CA ILE A 444 -19.52 8.92 13.42
C ILE A 444 -19.13 10.12 12.54
N LEU A 445 -18.83 9.89 11.26
CA LEU A 445 -18.41 10.94 10.34
C LEU A 445 -19.53 11.96 10.10
N ARG A 446 -20.77 11.51 9.85
CA ARG A 446 -21.95 12.38 9.69
C ARG A 446 -22.17 13.29 10.89
N LEU A 447 -22.07 12.73 12.11
CA LEU A 447 -22.21 13.50 13.34
C LEU A 447 -21.08 14.54 13.45
N ALA A 448 -19.84 14.14 13.25
CA ALA A 448 -18.68 15.02 13.35
C ALA A 448 -18.69 16.15 12.32
N ASN A 449 -19.05 15.84 11.07
CA ASN A 449 -19.15 16.80 9.98
C ASN A 449 -20.27 17.83 10.25
N ALA A 450 -21.43 17.37 10.72
CA ALA A 450 -22.56 18.25 11.06
C ALA A 450 -22.24 19.19 12.22
N MET A 451 -21.37 18.83 13.15
CA MET A 451 -20.94 19.68 14.27
C MET A 451 -20.02 20.85 13.86
N ASP A 452 -19.51 20.88 12.65
CA ASP A 452 -18.77 22.02 12.09
C ASP A 452 -19.37 22.46 10.74
N ARG A 453 -20.71 22.40 10.61
CA ARG A 453 -21.44 22.74 9.38
C ARG A 453 -21.14 24.14 8.87
N SER A 454 -20.97 25.09 9.77
CA SER A 454 -20.65 26.47 9.45
C SER A 454 -19.19 26.69 9.04
N HIS A 455 -18.30 25.71 9.22
CA HIS A 455 -16.85 25.80 9.04
C HIS A 455 -16.18 26.89 9.89
N TYR A 456 -16.82 27.27 11.02
CA TYR A 456 -16.28 28.27 11.95
C TYR A 456 -15.50 27.68 13.12
N GLN A 457 -15.27 26.37 13.13
CA GLN A 457 -14.58 25.64 14.21
C GLN A 457 -15.06 26.10 15.58
N LYS A 458 -16.37 26.03 15.78
CA LYS A 458 -17.03 26.51 17.00
C LYS A 458 -16.64 25.71 18.26
N VAL A 459 -16.27 24.43 18.06
CA VAL A 459 -15.82 23.53 19.13
C VAL A 459 -14.31 23.67 19.32
N LYS A 460 -13.88 24.15 20.50
CA LYS A 460 -12.46 24.23 20.86
C LYS A 460 -11.92 22.87 21.33
N THR A 461 -12.63 22.27 22.27
CA THR A 461 -12.34 20.91 22.77
C THR A 461 -13.65 20.16 22.96
N ILE A 462 -13.57 18.84 22.77
CA ILE A 462 -14.72 17.95 22.93
C ILE A 462 -14.31 16.69 23.70
N LYS A 463 -15.20 16.21 24.56
CA LYS A 463 -15.11 14.92 25.22
C LYS A 463 -16.43 14.18 25.03
N ALA A 464 -16.36 12.93 24.58
CA ALA A 464 -17.52 12.07 24.46
C ALA A 464 -17.52 11.02 25.58
N VAL A 465 -18.62 10.90 26.31
CA VAL A 465 -18.77 9.98 27.44
C VAL A 465 -20.16 9.38 27.44
N ILE A 466 -20.27 8.06 27.64
CA ILE A 466 -21.55 7.40 27.80
C ILE A 466 -22.01 7.57 29.25
N LYS A 467 -23.22 8.13 29.44
CA LYS A 467 -23.91 8.21 30.73
C LYS A 467 -25.41 8.00 30.51
N GLU A 468 -26.04 7.23 31.40
CA GLU A 468 -27.50 7.04 31.40
C GLU A 468 -28.08 6.65 30.04
N ASN A 469 -27.38 5.78 29.33
CA ASN A 469 -27.73 5.35 27.98
C ASN A 469 -27.68 6.45 26.88
N GLU A 470 -27.01 7.57 27.15
CA GLU A 470 -26.77 8.65 26.20
C GLU A 470 -25.28 8.82 25.92
N LEU A 471 -24.91 9.23 24.70
CA LEU A 471 -23.57 9.70 24.38
C LEU A 471 -23.48 11.21 24.63
N GLN A 472 -22.98 11.60 25.79
CA GLN A 472 -22.81 13.01 26.12
C GLN A 472 -21.57 13.59 25.44
N LEU A 473 -21.78 14.55 24.54
CA LEU A 473 -20.75 15.32 23.87
C LEU A 473 -20.53 16.63 24.64
N ILE A 474 -19.51 16.63 25.50
CA ILE A 474 -19.18 17.77 26.36
C ILE A 474 -18.23 18.69 25.62
N MET A 475 -18.72 19.87 25.20
CA MET A 475 -17.99 20.81 24.35
C MET A 475 -17.59 22.07 25.10
N ASP A 476 -16.36 22.54 24.87
CA ASP A 476 -15.92 23.88 25.24
C ASP A 476 -16.14 24.84 24.06
N SER A 477 -17.12 25.68 24.19
CA SER A 477 -17.44 26.70 23.19
C SER A 477 -18.24 27.86 23.80
N ASN A 478 -17.91 29.08 23.35
CA ASN A 478 -18.67 30.29 23.65
C ASN A 478 -19.55 30.75 22.48
N LYS A 479 -19.56 29.98 21.34
CA LYS A 479 -20.26 30.34 20.11
C LYS A 479 -21.68 29.76 20.09
N ASP A 480 -22.54 30.34 19.26
CA ASP A 480 -23.90 29.85 19.01
C ASP A 480 -23.86 28.62 18.09
N PHE A 481 -24.59 27.57 18.47
CA PHE A 481 -24.72 26.30 17.76
C PHE A 481 -26.08 26.09 17.10
N SER A 482 -26.89 27.12 16.97
CA SER A 482 -28.26 26.99 16.46
C SER A 482 -28.31 26.35 15.08
N LEU A 483 -27.35 26.68 14.17
CA LEU A 483 -27.27 26.10 12.84
C LEU A 483 -26.94 24.61 12.92
N GLU A 484 -25.91 24.26 13.64
CA GLU A 484 -25.46 22.86 13.78
C GLU A 484 -26.55 22.01 14.43
N LEU A 485 -27.16 22.48 15.53
CA LEU A 485 -28.25 21.77 16.20
C LEU A 485 -29.49 21.60 15.33
N GLY A 486 -29.85 22.64 14.55
CA GLY A 486 -31.00 22.58 13.66
C GLY A 486 -30.87 21.56 12.53
N LEU A 487 -29.63 21.28 12.10
CA LEU A 487 -29.36 20.35 10.98
C LEU A 487 -28.92 18.94 11.43
N LEU A 488 -28.93 18.69 12.74
CA LEU A 488 -28.43 17.42 13.29
C LEU A 488 -29.47 16.31 13.37
N LYS A 489 -30.78 16.60 13.33
CA LYS A 489 -31.81 15.63 13.65
C LYS A 489 -31.67 14.29 12.93
N ASP A 490 -31.62 14.32 11.60
CA ASP A 490 -31.51 13.09 10.77
C ASP A 490 -30.20 12.33 11.05
N LYS A 491 -29.13 13.05 11.40
CA LYS A 491 -27.82 12.44 11.71
C LYS A 491 -27.83 11.78 13.08
N LEU A 492 -28.57 12.33 14.04
CA LEU A 492 -28.79 11.73 15.36
C LEU A 492 -29.65 10.46 15.26
N ASP A 493 -30.69 10.47 14.44
CA ASP A 493 -31.58 9.33 14.24
C ASP A 493 -30.81 8.16 13.58
N PHE A 494 -30.00 8.44 12.57
CA PHE A 494 -29.12 7.44 11.97
C PHE A 494 -28.08 6.90 12.96
N PHE A 495 -27.47 7.78 13.75
CA PHE A 495 -26.49 7.39 14.78
C PHE A 495 -27.13 6.46 15.83
N GLU A 496 -28.31 6.83 16.32
CA GLU A 496 -29.06 6.03 17.29
C GLU A 496 -29.46 4.66 16.70
N MET A 497 -29.87 4.61 15.44
CA MET A 497 -30.16 3.36 14.73
C MET A 497 -28.94 2.43 14.72
N ILE A 498 -27.73 2.97 14.49
CA ILE A 498 -26.51 2.16 14.37
C ILE A 498 -25.97 1.71 15.74
N PHE A 499 -26.00 2.57 16.75
CA PHE A 499 -25.35 2.32 18.05
C PHE A 499 -26.31 2.02 19.20
N GLY A 500 -27.62 2.21 19.02
CA GLY A 500 -28.63 2.11 20.10
C GLY A 500 -28.47 3.18 21.19
N ILE A 501 -27.70 4.23 20.93
CA ILE A 501 -27.39 5.31 21.88
C ILE A 501 -27.56 6.66 21.18
N ARG A 502 -28.30 7.59 21.80
CA ARG A 502 -28.51 8.93 21.26
C ARG A 502 -27.42 9.90 21.70
N PRO A 503 -26.79 10.64 20.77
CA PRO A 503 -25.87 11.72 21.14
C PRO A 503 -26.62 12.94 21.72
N VAL A 504 -26.11 13.47 22.84
CA VAL A 504 -26.63 14.67 23.49
C VAL A 504 -25.51 15.69 23.69
N MET A 505 -25.72 16.91 23.25
CA MET A 505 -24.72 17.95 23.33
C MET A 505 -24.83 18.69 24.66
N LYS A 506 -23.71 18.79 25.37
CA LYS A 506 -23.60 19.52 26.63
C LYS A 506 -22.47 20.56 26.56
N ARG A 507 -22.73 21.78 26.99
CA ARG A 507 -21.66 22.77 27.16
C ARG A 507 -20.90 22.49 28.42
N LYS A 508 -19.59 22.62 28.38
CA LYS A 508 -18.73 22.55 29.57
C LYS A 508 -19.13 23.73 30.49
N ARG A 509 -19.54 23.43 31.74
CA ARG A 509 -19.77 24.49 32.75
C ARG A 509 -18.43 25.18 32.99
N LYS A 510 -18.38 26.53 32.84
CA LYS A 510 -17.27 27.31 33.36
C LYS A 510 -17.34 27.21 34.89
N MET A 511 -16.30 26.65 35.51
CA MET A 511 -16.07 26.83 36.94
C MET A 511 -15.61 28.24 37.20
#